data_691f9f9cec95e320b9ba5f01658d441c
#
_entry.id   691f9f9cec95e320b9ba5f01658d441c
#
_cell.length_a   1.000
_cell.length_b   1.000
_cell.length_c   1.000
_cell.angle_alpha   90.00
_cell.angle_beta   90.00
_cell.angle_gamma   90.00
#
_symmetry.space_group_name_H-M   'P 1'
#
loop_
_entity.id
_entity.type
_entity.pdbx_description
1 polymer ?
#
loop_
_entity_poly.entity_id
_entity_poly.type
_entity_poly.pdbx_seq_one_letter_code
_entity_poly.pdbx_strand_id
1 'polypeptide(L)'
;MSFYVVVPARYASTRLPGKPLADIAGKTMVERVAERCQQSGADQVYVATDDARIADVLGDTVPVVMTRDDHPSGTDRLQEVAAKLSLADDDIIVNVQGDEPLIPPAVINQVADNLAANPDCQMATLCEAIESAEDLFNPNVVKAVFDDSGRALYFCLLYTSPSPRDAS
;
A
#
# COMPACT_ATOMS: atom_id res chain seq x y z
N MET A 1 8.62 11.30 -14.96
CA MET A 1 7.29 10.74 -14.94
C MET A 1 6.62 11.16 -13.66
N SER A 2 5.36 11.58 -13.75
CA SER A 2 4.61 12.10 -12.61
C SER A 2 3.92 10.95 -11.88
N PHE A 3 4.08 10.87 -10.54
CA PHE A 3 3.31 9.94 -9.72
C PHE A 3 3.09 10.49 -8.32
N TYR A 4 2.05 10.01 -7.68
CA TYR A 4 1.65 10.40 -6.33
C TYR A 4 1.79 9.21 -5.38
N VAL A 5 2.16 9.48 -4.13
CA VAL A 5 2.12 8.47 -3.08
C VAL A 5 0.93 8.74 -2.17
N VAL A 6 0.15 7.72 -1.87
CA VAL A 6 -0.91 7.78 -0.86
C VAL A 6 -0.66 6.73 0.20
N VAL A 7 -0.61 7.18 1.46
CA VAL A 7 -0.42 6.35 2.65
C VAL A 7 -1.76 6.23 3.38
N PRO A 8 -2.50 5.11 3.26
CA PRO A 8 -3.71 4.90 4.05
C PRO A 8 -3.34 4.62 5.51
N ALA A 9 -3.90 5.38 6.44
CA ALA A 9 -3.68 5.23 7.86
C ALA A 9 -4.99 5.23 8.63
N ARG A 10 -5.37 4.09 9.24
CA ARG A 10 -6.56 3.93 10.07
C ARG A 10 -6.20 3.87 11.54
N TYR A 11 -6.94 4.60 12.38
CA TYR A 11 -6.80 4.44 13.83
C TYR A 11 -7.39 3.11 14.30
N ALA A 12 -8.56 2.74 13.78
CA ALA A 12 -9.24 1.49 14.12
C ALA A 12 -8.56 0.30 13.45
N SER A 13 -7.65 -0.35 14.18
CA SER A 13 -7.03 -1.62 13.81
C SER A 13 -7.46 -2.70 14.80
N THR A 14 -7.92 -3.84 14.32
CA THR A 14 -8.36 -4.96 15.18
C THR A 14 -7.21 -5.58 15.97
N ARG A 15 -6.00 -5.62 15.41
CA ARG A 15 -4.80 -6.21 16.07
C ARG A 15 -4.09 -5.23 17.01
N LEU A 16 -3.98 -3.96 16.61
CA LEU A 16 -3.30 -2.93 17.41
C LEU A 16 -3.99 -1.57 17.17
N PRO A 17 -5.00 -1.21 17.99
CA PRO A 17 -5.63 0.11 17.89
C PRO A 17 -4.61 1.23 18.04
N GLY A 18 -4.73 2.26 17.21
CA GLY A 18 -3.80 3.38 17.22
C GLY A 18 -2.40 3.08 16.67
N LYS A 19 -2.20 1.96 15.98
CA LYS A 19 -0.93 1.57 15.37
C LYS A 19 -0.21 2.71 14.63
N PRO A 20 -0.89 3.55 13.81
CA PRO A 20 -0.23 4.66 13.13
C PRO A 20 0.41 5.70 14.06
N LEU A 21 -0.09 5.80 15.30
CA LEU A 21 0.41 6.73 16.31
C LEU A 21 1.42 6.08 17.28
N ALA A 22 1.78 4.81 17.08
CA ALA A 22 2.81 4.15 17.89
C ALA A 22 4.16 4.86 17.72
N ASP A 23 4.83 5.15 18.87
CA ASP A 23 6.15 5.79 18.87
C ASP A 23 7.23 4.85 18.33
N ILE A 24 8.00 5.33 17.37
CA ILE A 24 9.18 4.69 16.83
C ILE A 24 10.35 5.67 16.93
N ALA A 25 11.10 5.56 18.01
CA ALA A 25 12.26 6.42 18.28
C ALA A 25 11.94 7.92 18.18
N GLY A 26 10.92 8.35 18.92
CA GLY A 26 10.54 9.76 19.08
C GLY A 26 9.68 10.36 17.96
N LYS A 27 9.21 9.53 17.01
CA LYS A 27 8.21 9.90 16.00
C LYS A 27 7.17 8.80 15.87
N THR A 28 5.97 9.15 15.49
CA THR A 28 4.94 8.14 15.25
C THR A 28 5.25 7.31 14.00
N MET A 29 4.67 6.12 13.93
CA MET A 29 4.82 5.23 12.78
C MET A 29 4.42 5.93 11.47
N VAL A 30 3.30 6.64 11.45
CA VAL A 30 2.82 7.34 10.25
C VAL A 30 3.75 8.46 9.81
N GLU A 31 4.38 9.20 10.76
CA GLU A 31 5.41 10.19 10.43
C GLU A 31 6.63 9.53 9.78
N ARG A 32 7.08 8.36 10.31
CA ARG A 32 8.20 7.62 9.71
C ARG A 32 7.90 7.16 8.29
N VAL A 33 6.70 6.62 8.06
CA VAL A 33 6.28 6.21 6.71
C VAL A 33 6.25 7.42 5.77
N ALA A 34 5.63 8.53 6.19
CA ALA A 34 5.55 9.76 5.40
C ALA A 34 6.95 10.30 5.04
N GLU A 35 7.88 10.34 6.00
CA GLU A 35 9.27 10.75 5.76
C GLU A 35 9.98 9.86 4.72
N ARG A 36 9.73 8.56 4.75
CA ARG A 36 10.29 7.64 3.74
C ARG A 36 9.70 7.89 2.36
N CYS A 37 8.38 8.10 2.29
CA CYS A 37 7.70 8.42 1.05
C CYS A 37 8.18 9.74 0.44
N GLN A 38 8.39 10.78 1.25
CA GLN A 38 8.89 12.08 0.81
C GLN A 38 10.33 12.04 0.24
N GLN A 39 11.10 10.99 0.54
CA GLN A 39 12.43 10.76 -0.03
C GLN A 39 12.38 10.05 -1.39
N SER A 40 11.19 9.63 -1.85
CA SER A 40 10.99 9.08 -3.19
C SER A 40 10.94 10.16 -4.26
N GLY A 41 10.83 9.76 -5.52
CA GLY A 41 10.63 10.66 -6.65
C GLY A 41 9.17 11.08 -6.88
N ALA A 42 8.28 10.89 -5.92
CA ALA A 42 6.88 11.29 -6.03
C ALA A 42 6.73 12.81 -6.13
N ASP A 43 5.83 13.28 -6.99
CA ASP A 43 5.51 14.72 -7.07
C ASP A 43 4.86 15.23 -5.78
N GLN A 44 4.05 14.39 -5.16
CA GLN A 44 3.42 14.69 -3.88
C GLN A 44 3.12 13.41 -3.10
N VAL A 45 3.23 13.50 -1.78
CA VAL A 45 2.85 12.47 -0.82
C VAL A 45 1.63 12.93 -0.04
N TYR A 46 0.64 12.06 0.10
CA TYR A 46 -0.57 12.30 0.88
C TYR A 46 -0.74 11.21 1.93
N VAL A 47 -1.24 11.57 3.10
CA VAL A 47 -1.74 10.59 4.07
C VAL A 47 -3.26 10.62 4.06
N ALA A 48 -3.88 9.46 3.87
CA ALA A 48 -5.34 9.30 3.85
C ALA A 48 -5.82 8.69 5.17
N THR A 49 -6.60 9.44 5.94
CA THR A 49 -7.09 8.99 7.24
C THR A 49 -8.54 9.41 7.49
N ASP A 50 -9.21 8.69 8.36
CA ASP A 50 -10.54 8.98 8.91
C ASP A 50 -10.46 9.54 10.34
N ASP A 51 -9.26 9.72 10.90
CA ASP A 51 -9.07 10.07 12.30
C ASP A 51 -8.28 11.38 12.47
N ALA A 52 -8.88 12.36 13.13
CA ALA A 52 -8.28 13.67 13.36
C ALA A 52 -6.95 13.60 14.14
N ARG A 53 -6.79 12.63 15.04
CA ARG A 53 -5.54 12.46 15.83
C ARG A 53 -4.35 12.15 14.94
N ILE A 54 -4.57 11.41 13.86
CA ILE A 54 -3.52 11.12 12.87
C ILE A 54 -3.21 12.39 12.06
N ALA A 55 -4.24 13.14 11.68
CA ALA A 55 -4.06 14.41 10.99
C ALA A 55 -3.30 15.43 11.85
N ASP A 56 -3.65 15.54 13.13
CA ASP A 56 -3.03 16.49 14.08
C ASP A 56 -1.54 16.22 14.27
N VAL A 57 -1.13 14.95 14.35
CA VAL A 57 0.29 14.56 14.50
C VAL A 57 1.11 14.92 13.26
N LEU A 58 0.53 14.77 12.08
CA LEU A 58 1.22 15.09 10.83
C LEU A 58 1.34 16.60 10.60
N GLY A 59 0.37 17.39 11.09
CA GLY A 59 0.38 18.85 10.98
C GLY A 59 0.63 19.32 9.55
N ASP A 60 1.59 20.23 9.38
CA ASP A 60 1.98 20.77 8.08
C ASP A 60 3.11 19.97 7.39
N THR A 61 3.54 18.84 7.96
CA THR A 61 4.70 18.08 7.43
C THR A 61 4.38 17.31 6.17
N VAL A 62 3.13 16.86 6.03
CA VAL A 62 2.61 16.17 4.86
C VAL A 62 1.12 16.45 4.69
N PRO A 63 0.63 16.72 3.48
CA PRO A 63 -0.80 16.91 3.22
C PRO A 63 -1.64 15.71 3.66
N VAL A 64 -2.69 15.97 4.42
CA VAL A 64 -3.64 14.95 4.88
C VAL A 64 -4.95 15.09 4.14
N VAL A 65 -5.44 13.98 3.61
CA VAL A 65 -6.77 13.87 3.00
C VAL A 65 -7.68 13.12 3.97
N MET A 66 -8.63 13.83 4.56
CA MET A 66 -9.65 13.19 5.39
C MET A 66 -10.60 12.38 4.52
N THR A 67 -10.78 11.12 4.87
CA THR A 67 -11.62 10.15 4.14
C THR A 67 -12.69 9.56 5.04
N ARG A 68 -13.67 8.89 4.45
CA ARG A 68 -14.69 8.18 5.22
C ARG A 68 -14.09 7.05 6.03
N ASP A 69 -14.77 6.65 7.08
CA ASP A 69 -14.37 5.57 8.01
C ASP A 69 -14.85 4.16 7.56
N ASP A 70 -15.85 4.13 6.64
CA ASP A 70 -16.55 2.92 6.23
C ASP A 70 -15.93 2.20 5.00
N HIS A 71 -14.75 2.58 4.57
CA HIS A 71 -14.07 1.91 3.45
C HIS A 71 -13.75 0.45 3.76
N PRO A 72 -14.16 -0.50 2.91
CA PRO A 72 -13.88 -1.92 3.12
C PRO A 72 -12.38 -2.26 2.94
N SER A 73 -11.67 -1.49 2.10
CA SER A 73 -10.25 -1.71 1.82
C SER A 73 -9.44 -0.41 1.75
N GLY A 74 -8.10 -0.54 1.76
CA GLY A 74 -7.19 0.57 1.50
C GLY A 74 -7.35 1.12 0.08
N THR A 75 -7.63 0.25 -0.91
CA THR A 75 -7.82 0.64 -2.31
C THR A 75 -9.05 1.54 -2.48
N ASP A 76 -10.16 1.23 -1.81
CA ASP A 76 -11.35 2.09 -1.84
C ASP A 76 -11.07 3.48 -1.24
N ARG A 77 -10.23 3.53 -0.21
CA ARG A 77 -9.78 4.80 0.38
C ARG A 77 -8.92 5.61 -0.61
N LEU A 78 -8.03 4.96 -1.34
CA LEU A 78 -7.23 5.60 -2.37
C LEU A 78 -8.09 6.19 -3.50
N GLN A 79 -9.14 5.48 -3.90
CA GLN A 79 -10.10 5.97 -4.89
C GLN A 79 -10.77 7.27 -4.42
N GLU A 80 -11.19 7.36 -3.15
CA GLU A 80 -11.74 8.60 -2.60
C GLU A 80 -10.71 9.72 -2.63
N VAL A 81 -9.44 9.43 -2.32
CA VAL A 81 -8.35 10.43 -2.38
C VAL A 81 -8.17 10.94 -3.81
N ALA A 82 -8.09 10.03 -4.79
CA ALA A 82 -7.97 10.41 -6.21
C ALA A 82 -9.10 11.34 -6.66
N ALA A 83 -10.34 11.00 -6.28
CA ALA A 83 -11.52 11.83 -6.59
C ALA A 83 -11.46 13.20 -5.91
N LYS A 84 -11.08 13.27 -4.63
CA LYS A 84 -10.98 14.54 -3.88
C LYS A 84 -9.90 15.47 -4.42
N LEU A 85 -8.80 14.89 -4.90
CA LEU A 85 -7.68 15.63 -5.47
C LEU A 85 -7.88 15.93 -6.97
N SER A 86 -8.95 15.41 -7.58
CA SER A 86 -9.21 15.50 -9.02
C SER A 86 -8.03 15.04 -9.87
N LEU A 87 -7.41 13.94 -9.46
CA LEU A 87 -6.32 13.33 -10.23
C LEU A 87 -6.85 12.83 -11.59
N ALA A 88 -6.01 12.89 -12.61
CA ALA A 88 -6.37 12.42 -13.93
C ALA A 88 -6.37 10.88 -14.01
N ASP A 89 -7.08 10.32 -15.00
CA ASP A 89 -7.24 8.87 -15.16
C ASP A 89 -5.91 8.15 -15.48
N ASP A 90 -4.92 8.88 -15.98
CA ASP A 90 -3.58 8.40 -16.30
C ASP A 90 -2.52 8.72 -15.23
N ASP A 91 -2.91 9.38 -14.13
CA ASP A 91 -2.02 9.58 -12.99
C ASP A 91 -1.72 8.26 -12.28
N ILE A 92 -0.44 8.05 -11.98
CA ILE A 92 0.00 6.88 -11.20
C ILE A 92 -0.08 7.19 -9.72
N ILE A 93 -0.78 6.32 -8.98
CA ILE A 93 -0.87 6.37 -7.52
C ILE A 93 -0.18 5.15 -6.93
N VAL A 94 0.87 5.39 -6.14
CA VAL A 94 1.56 4.35 -5.38
C VAL A 94 0.96 4.26 -3.99
N ASN A 95 0.40 3.09 -3.66
CA ASN A 95 -0.09 2.77 -2.32
C ASN A 95 1.07 2.30 -1.45
N VAL A 96 1.44 3.09 -0.44
CA VAL A 96 2.40 2.67 0.59
C VAL A 96 1.65 2.41 1.88
N GLN A 97 1.79 1.21 2.43
CA GLN A 97 1.09 0.84 3.66
C GLN A 97 1.57 1.67 4.85
N GLY A 98 0.62 2.17 5.66
CA GLY A 98 0.90 3.01 6.83
C GLY A 98 1.66 2.31 7.97
N ASP A 99 2.08 1.06 7.78
CA ASP A 99 2.84 0.25 8.72
C ASP A 99 4.21 -0.22 8.18
N GLU A 100 4.71 0.47 7.15
CA GLU A 100 6.04 0.22 6.56
C GLU A 100 7.04 1.37 6.84
N PRO A 101 7.41 1.62 8.10
CA PRO A 101 8.25 2.77 8.47
C PRO A 101 9.69 2.70 7.93
N LEU A 102 10.11 1.54 7.42
CA LEU A 102 11.44 1.31 6.87
C LEU A 102 11.43 1.10 5.35
N ILE A 103 10.31 1.33 4.67
CA ILE A 103 10.23 1.13 3.21
C ILE A 103 11.37 1.90 2.51
N PRO A 104 12.15 1.26 1.62
CA PRO A 104 13.16 1.97 0.85
C PRO A 104 12.51 2.90 -0.19
N PRO A 105 12.86 4.19 -0.29
CA PRO A 105 12.32 5.08 -1.32
C PRO A 105 12.52 4.58 -2.75
N ALA A 106 13.62 3.85 -2.99
CA ALA A 106 13.90 3.24 -4.29
C ALA A 106 12.83 2.22 -4.71
N VAL A 107 12.23 1.51 -3.76
CA VAL A 107 11.16 0.53 -4.02
C VAL A 107 9.88 1.23 -4.45
N ILE A 108 9.58 2.39 -3.87
CA ILE A 108 8.43 3.23 -4.27
C ILE A 108 8.61 3.69 -5.73
N ASN A 109 9.79 4.18 -6.07
CA ASN A 109 10.11 4.58 -7.44
C ASN A 109 10.01 3.39 -8.41
N GLN A 110 10.55 2.24 -8.03
CA GLN A 110 10.53 1.02 -8.85
C GLN A 110 9.11 0.60 -9.23
N VAL A 111 8.15 0.66 -8.31
CA VAL A 111 6.75 0.31 -8.60
C VAL A 111 6.13 1.30 -9.58
N ALA A 112 6.36 2.60 -9.39
CA ALA A 112 5.88 3.64 -10.29
C ALA A 112 6.46 3.49 -11.69
N ASP A 113 7.79 3.34 -11.78
CA ASP A 113 8.51 3.19 -13.05
C ASP A 113 8.09 1.92 -13.79
N ASN A 114 7.86 0.82 -13.06
CA ASN A 114 7.40 -0.43 -13.65
C ASN A 114 6.01 -0.30 -14.28
N LEU A 115 5.05 0.34 -13.60
CA LEU A 115 3.73 0.58 -14.17
C LEU A 115 3.81 1.47 -15.40
N ALA A 116 4.62 2.48 -15.33
CA ALA A 116 4.86 3.41 -16.43
C ALA A 116 5.46 2.79 -17.68
N ALA A 117 6.37 1.86 -17.49
CA ALA A 117 7.00 1.14 -18.60
C ALA A 117 6.05 0.13 -19.26
N ASN A 118 4.92 -0.19 -18.65
CA ASN A 118 3.96 -1.19 -19.10
C ASN A 118 2.54 -0.58 -19.25
N PRO A 119 2.29 0.29 -20.24
CA PRO A 119 1.05 1.05 -20.37
C PRO A 119 -0.20 0.20 -20.64
N ASP A 120 -0.04 -1.06 -20.97
CA ASP A 120 -1.11 -2.04 -21.12
C ASP A 120 -1.47 -2.74 -19.79
N CYS A 121 -0.75 -2.44 -18.71
CA CYS A 121 -1.05 -2.87 -17.34
C CYS A 121 -1.72 -1.73 -16.56
N GLN A 122 -2.69 -2.07 -15.73
CA GLN A 122 -3.39 -1.11 -14.87
C GLN A 122 -2.86 -1.11 -13.43
N MET A 123 -2.06 -2.11 -13.06
CA MET A 123 -1.49 -2.27 -11.73
C MET A 123 -0.09 -2.86 -11.81
N ALA A 124 0.77 -2.43 -10.91
CA ALA A 124 2.05 -3.06 -10.62
C ALA A 124 2.18 -3.31 -9.13
N THR A 125 2.87 -4.37 -8.76
CA THR A 125 3.17 -4.70 -7.37
C THR A 125 4.55 -5.33 -7.26
N LEU A 126 5.03 -5.45 -6.04
CA LEU A 126 6.28 -6.12 -5.73
C LEU A 126 6.00 -7.55 -5.25
N CYS A 127 6.92 -8.44 -5.55
CA CYS A 127 6.94 -9.79 -4.98
C CYS A 127 8.38 -10.20 -4.66
N GLU A 128 8.50 -11.09 -3.70
CA GLU A 128 9.77 -11.73 -3.32
C GLU A 128 9.68 -13.22 -3.59
N ALA A 129 10.83 -13.85 -3.84
CA ALA A 129 10.89 -15.28 -3.99
C ALA A 129 10.56 -15.96 -2.65
N ILE A 130 9.72 -16.99 -2.67
CA ILE A 130 9.47 -17.83 -1.51
C ILE A 130 10.66 -18.77 -1.36
N GLU A 131 11.39 -18.64 -0.25
CA GLU A 131 12.60 -19.42 0.03
C GLU A 131 12.36 -20.58 1.01
N SER A 132 11.21 -20.61 1.67
CA SER A 132 10.87 -21.62 2.67
C SER A 132 9.57 -22.33 2.39
N ALA A 133 9.49 -23.61 2.78
CA ALA A 133 8.23 -24.35 2.76
C ALA A 133 7.23 -23.77 3.78
N GLU A 134 7.70 -23.18 4.87
CA GLU A 134 6.86 -22.54 5.87
C GLU A 134 6.10 -21.37 5.24
N ASP A 135 6.78 -20.47 4.52
CA ASP A 135 6.13 -19.34 3.83
C ASP A 135 5.19 -19.79 2.73
N LEU A 136 5.56 -20.86 2.01
CA LEU A 136 4.69 -21.43 0.98
C LEU A 136 3.36 -21.91 1.57
N PHE A 137 3.37 -22.55 2.73
CA PHE A 137 2.17 -23.08 3.40
C PHE A 137 1.53 -22.07 4.39
N ASN A 138 2.13 -20.91 4.61
CA ASN A 138 1.58 -19.90 5.51
C ASN A 138 0.32 -19.24 4.88
N PRO A 139 -0.87 -19.35 5.51
CA PRO A 139 -2.10 -18.77 4.97
C PRO A 139 -2.13 -17.24 5.00
N ASN A 140 -1.21 -16.58 5.70
CA ASN A 140 -1.11 -15.14 5.76
C ASN A 140 -0.17 -14.55 4.70
N VAL A 141 0.60 -15.38 4.02
CA VAL A 141 1.49 -14.96 2.92
C VAL A 141 0.73 -15.10 1.61
N VAL A 142 0.53 -14.00 0.91
CA VAL A 142 -0.08 -13.98 -0.43
C VAL A 142 0.94 -14.51 -1.44
N LYS A 143 0.55 -15.51 -2.23
CA LYS A 143 1.36 -16.05 -3.32
C LYS A 143 0.96 -15.35 -4.61
N ALA A 144 1.94 -14.82 -5.33
CA ALA A 144 1.75 -14.30 -6.68
C ALA A 144 2.21 -15.35 -7.70
N VAL A 145 1.36 -15.62 -8.69
CA VAL A 145 1.71 -16.46 -9.84
C VAL A 145 1.74 -15.57 -11.06
N PHE A 146 2.83 -15.64 -11.80
CA PHE A 146 3.06 -14.81 -12.98
C PHE A 146 3.64 -15.63 -14.13
N ASP A 147 3.51 -15.12 -15.34
CA ASP A 147 4.08 -15.70 -16.54
C ASP A 147 5.57 -15.30 -16.72
N ASP A 148 6.19 -15.83 -17.77
CA ASP A 148 7.60 -15.56 -18.08
C ASP A 148 7.90 -14.08 -18.41
N SER A 149 6.88 -13.28 -18.69
CA SER A 149 7.00 -11.83 -18.91
C SER A 149 6.89 -11.01 -17.63
N GLY A 150 6.58 -11.66 -16.48
CA GLY A 150 6.36 -11.01 -15.20
C GLY A 150 4.93 -10.49 -15.00
N ARG A 151 3.97 -10.84 -15.89
CA ARG A 151 2.55 -10.51 -15.69
C ARG A 151 1.94 -11.43 -14.66
N ALA A 152 1.31 -10.84 -13.64
CA ALA A 152 0.56 -11.60 -12.66
C ALA A 152 -0.66 -12.25 -13.31
N LEU A 153 -0.80 -13.57 -13.11
CA LEU A 153 -1.94 -14.35 -13.54
C LEU A 153 -3.02 -14.38 -12.45
N TYR A 154 -2.60 -14.54 -11.19
CA TYR A 154 -3.48 -14.44 -10.03
C TYR A 154 -2.67 -14.36 -8.73
N PHE A 155 -3.37 -13.95 -7.66
CA PHE A 155 -2.89 -13.94 -6.28
C PHE A 155 -3.72 -14.93 -5.46
N CYS A 156 -3.07 -15.74 -4.61
CA CYS A 156 -3.77 -16.71 -3.79
C CYS A 156 -3.21 -16.81 -2.37
N LEU A 157 -4.11 -17.21 -1.47
CA LEU A 157 -3.78 -17.79 -0.17
C LEU A 157 -3.95 -19.31 -0.32
N LEU A 158 -2.97 -20.09 0.01
CA LEU A 158 -2.83 -21.51 -0.36
C LEU A 158 -4.03 -22.42 0.01
N TYR A 159 -4.87 -22.02 0.95
CA TYR A 159 -5.98 -22.81 1.47
C TYR A 159 -7.34 -22.54 0.85
N THR A 160 -7.43 -21.75 -0.19
CA THR A 160 -8.71 -21.35 -0.76
C THR A 160 -9.14 -22.15 -1.99
N SER A 161 -8.31 -23.06 -2.46
CA SER A 161 -8.70 -24.01 -3.51
C SER A 161 -8.77 -25.41 -2.92
N PRO A 162 -9.97 -25.96 -2.66
CA PRO A 162 -10.08 -27.39 -2.43
C PRO A 162 -9.50 -28.13 -3.64
N SER A 163 -8.57 -29.06 -3.39
CA SER A 163 -8.08 -29.94 -4.45
C SER A 163 -9.29 -30.65 -5.07
N PRO A 164 -9.35 -30.81 -6.41
CA PRO A 164 -10.40 -31.64 -7.02
C PRO A 164 -10.50 -33.06 -6.44
N ARG A 165 -9.48 -33.48 -5.68
CA ARG A 165 -9.46 -34.79 -4.99
C ARG A 165 -10.16 -34.77 -3.63
N ASP A 166 -10.43 -33.58 -3.07
CA ASP A 166 -11.10 -33.44 -1.76
C ASP A 166 -12.62 -33.26 -1.92
N ALA A 167 -13.13 -33.30 -3.14
CA ALA A 167 -14.54 -33.15 -3.50
C ALA A 167 -15.26 -34.47 -3.76
N SER A 168 -14.76 -35.58 -3.22
CA SER A 168 -15.37 -36.93 -3.35
C SER A 168 -15.88 -37.46 -2.01
#